data_0284f99545c75ba5beea4bb396a44a10
#
_entry.id   0284f99545c75ba5beea4bb396a44a10
#
_cell.length_a   1.000
_cell.length_b   1.000
_cell.length_c   1.000
_cell.angle_alpha   90.00
_cell.angle_beta   90.00
_cell.angle_gamma   90.00
#
_symmetry.space_group_name_H-M   'P 1'
#
loop_
_entity.id
_entity.type
_entity.pdbx_description
1 polymer ?
#
loop_
_entity_poly.entity_id
_entity_poly.type
_entity_poly.pdbx_seq_one_letter_code
_entity_poly.pdbx_strand_id
1 'polypeptide(L)'
;MKRTLLLCSIVFAVQSHAQDQQIGIIDFFGLRNITVTRARVALGLQEGDTLPMSFSSIEQRLKDSLGMAEAHLNVVCCDDSGKLILFVGIQEAAAKHSMYRKSPNWNIFLPTDITDAYNSFFEAFQIAVSKGIVGDDISQGHSLMADSATRFWQERFLVFARHQSKILRTVLRNSADPEQRATAAYVIGYASDKRLVTDDLLLAAVDEDEVVRNNAARALAAIASLAQRKPGLHIKISPTPFINMLSSPVWTDRNKALMVLSILTTKRDRQLLLQLRDKEFRSLVEMARWKSKGHAFNAFLILGRVGGVPDRELKKVGWNLPRRNALIDKIVKANRRK
;
A
#
# COMPACT_ATOMS: atom_id res chain seq x y z
N MET A 1 -4.72 -10.39 33.52
CA MET A 1 -3.92 -11.31 32.67
C MET A 1 -3.53 -10.53 31.42
N LYS A 2 -2.26 -10.11 31.34
CA LYS A 2 -1.74 -9.34 30.19
C LYS A 2 -1.54 -10.33 29.04
N ARG A 3 -2.39 -10.28 28.01
CA ARG A 3 -2.14 -10.93 26.71
C ARG A 3 -1.28 -9.97 25.90
N THR A 4 -0.04 -10.35 25.70
CA THR A 4 0.89 -9.73 24.77
C THR A 4 0.35 -9.98 23.37
N LEU A 5 -0.28 -8.98 22.76
CA LEU A 5 -0.70 -9.04 21.35
C LEU A 5 0.53 -8.83 20.46
N LEU A 6 0.83 -9.85 19.69
CA LEU A 6 1.78 -9.80 18.59
C LEU A 6 1.31 -8.74 17.58
N LEU A 7 2.11 -7.70 17.41
CA LEU A 7 2.04 -6.85 16.22
C LEU A 7 2.20 -7.76 15.00
N CYS A 8 1.15 -7.87 14.20
CA CYS A 8 1.15 -8.60 12.95
C CYS A 8 1.85 -7.77 11.85
N SER A 9 3.16 -7.58 12.01
CA SER A 9 4.04 -7.59 10.85
C SER A 9 3.81 -8.96 10.23
N ILE A 10 3.34 -9.04 8.99
CA ILE A 10 3.01 -10.29 8.30
C ILE A 10 4.31 -11.12 8.20
N VAL A 11 4.62 -11.85 9.27
CA VAL A 11 5.56 -12.95 9.22
C VAL A 11 4.76 -14.12 8.67
N PHE A 12 4.96 -14.42 7.39
CA PHE A 12 4.48 -15.65 6.78
C PHE A 12 5.07 -16.84 7.54
N ALA A 13 4.34 -17.41 8.47
CA ALA A 13 4.61 -18.74 8.96
C ALA A 13 4.17 -19.75 7.89
N VAL A 14 4.95 -19.87 6.82
CA VAL A 14 4.81 -20.98 5.88
C VAL A 14 5.50 -22.18 6.51
N GLN A 15 4.76 -22.99 7.26
CA GLN A 15 5.15 -24.36 7.56
C GLN A 15 4.90 -25.23 6.32
N SER A 16 5.83 -25.17 5.36
CA SER A 16 6.11 -26.30 4.46
C SER A 16 7.36 -25.96 3.67
N HIS A 17 8.43 -26.72 3.93
CA HIS A 17 9.77 -26.65 3.41
C HIS A 17 10.56 -25.44 3.89
N ALA A 18 11.60 -25.68 4.66
CA ALA A 18 12.68 -24.76 5.01
C ALA A 18 13.52 -24.39 3.77
N GLN A 19 12.85 -24.05 2.68
CA GLN A 19 13.47 -23.54 1.48
C GLN A 19 13.45 -22.03 1.56
N ASP A 20 14.53 -21.53 2.15
CA ASP A 20 15.12 -20.21 1.95
C ASP A 20 14.18 -18.99 2.04
N GLN A 21 13.98 -18.50 3.25
CA GLN A 21 13.59 -17.10 3.50
C GLN A 21 14.72 -16.15 3.06
N GLN A 22 15.31 -16.41 1.88
CA GLN A 22 16.40 -15.60 1.36
C GLN A 22 15.88 -14.31 0.75
N ILE A 23 16.62 -13.25 0.98
CA ILE A 23 16.39 -11.94 0.36
C ILE A 23 16.85 -12.03 -1.11
N GLY A 24 15.91 -11.88 -2.04
CA GLY A 24 16.20 -11.81 -3.47
C GLY A 24 16.46 -10.40 -3.96
N ILE A 25 15.70 -9.43 -3.42
CA ILE A 25 15.78 -8.02 -3.78
C ILE A 25 15.79 -7.17 -2.52
N ILE A 26 16.65 -6.14 -2.51
CA ILE A 26 16.60 -5.04 -1.53
C ILE A 26 16.37 -3.74 -2.30
N ASP A 27 15.21 -3.10 -2.06
CA ASP A 27 14.86 -1.78 -2.60
C ASP A 27 14.75 -0.74 -1.48
N PHE A 28 15.45 0.39 -1.63
CA PHE A 28 15.42 1.51 -0.71
C PHE A 28 14.50 2.60 -1.22
N PHE A 29 13.86 3.32 -0.30
CA PHE A 29 13.06 4.50 -0.64
C PHE A 29 13.07 5.55 0.48
N GLY A 30 12.75 6.81 0.10
CA GLY A 30 12.77 7.95 1.00
C GLY A 30 14.16 8.59 1.18
N LEU A 31 15.18 8.11 0.48
CA LEU A 31 16.53 8.66 0.50
C LEU A 31 16.56 10.03 -0.19
N ARG A 32 17.05 11.06 0.48
CA ARG A 32 17.20 12.41 -0.07
C ARG A 32 18.67 12.83 -0.19
N ASN A 33 19.38 12.87 0.93
CA ASN A 33 20.79 13.26 1.02
C ASN A 33 21.72 12.07 1.23
N ILE A 34 21.18 10.93 1.60
CA ILE A 34 21.93 9.70 1.83
C ILE A 34 21.98 8.87 0.55
N THR A 35 23.15 8.35 0.22
CA THR A 35 23.34 7.46 -0.92
C THR A 35 22.86 6.05 -0.58
N VAL A 36 22.40 5.32 -1.60
CA VAL A 36 22.02 3.90 -1.46
C VAL A 36 23.16 3.08 -0.90
N THR A 37 24.42 3.37 -1.31
CA THR A 37 25.60 2.67 -0.80
C THR A 37 25.74 2.83 0.71
N ARG A 38 25.60 4.05 1.23
CA ARG A 38 25.68 4.32 2.68
C ARG A 38 24.53 3.64 3.44
N ALA A 39 23.31 3.70 2.90
CA ALA A 39 22.15 3.02 3.48
C ALA A 39 22.33 1.51 3.51
N ARG A 40 22.90 0.91 2.46
CA ARG A 40 23.17 -0.52 2.37
C ARG A 40 24.22 -0.98 3.40
N VAL A 41 25.29 -0.21 3.61
CA VAL A 41 26.29 -0.50 4.66
C VAL A 41 25.63 -0.47 6.04
N ALA A 42 24.82 0.55 6.34
CA ALA A 42 24.11 0.66 7.62
C ALA A 42 23.07 -0.44 7.83
N LEU A 43 22.42 -0.91 6.76
CA LEU A 43 21.47 -2.03 6.81
C LEU A 43 22.11 -3.32 7.28
N GLY A 44 23.36 -3.61 6.81
CA GLY A 44 24.09 -4.82 7.16
C GLY A 44 23.43 -6.12 6.68
N LEU A 45 22.59 -6.05 5.65
CA LEU A 45 21.98 -7.18 4.95
C LEU A 45 22.23 -7.03 3.45
N GLN A 46 22.32 -8.16 2.76
CA GLN A 46 22.51 -8.21 1.30
C GLN A 46 21.57 -9.23 0.65
N GLU A 47 21.44 -9.15 -0.66
CA GLU A 47 20.72 -10.14 -1.43
C GLU A 47 21.42 -11.51 -1.28
N GLY A 48 20.66 -12.54 -0.94
CA GLY A 48 21.14 -13.89 -0.60
C GLY A 48 21.13 -14.20 0.90
N ASP A 49 21.10 -13.19 1.77
CA ASP A 49 21.02 -13.42 3.21
C ASP A 49 19.63 -13.96 3.60
N THR A 50 19.60 -14.72 4.70
CA THR A 50 18.34 -15.13 5.33
C THR A 50 17.77 -13.96 6.13
N LEU A 51 16.42 -13.80 6.09
CA LEU A 51 15.76 -12.78 6.88
C LEU A 51 15.95 -12.98 8.38
N PRO A 52 16.26 -11.91 9.13
CA PRO A 52 16.30 -11.96 10.58
C PRO A 52 14.88 -12.13 11.16
N MET A 53 14.79 -12.76 12.33
CA MET A 53 13.51 -12.97 13.05
C MET A 53 12.86 -11.65 13.53
N SER A 54 13.63 -10.57 13.67
CA SER A 54 13.15 -9.25 14.11
C SER A 54 13.89 -8.15 13.37
N PHE A 55 13.12 -7.13 12.95
CA PHE A 55 13.66 -5.94 12.27
C PHE A 55 13.97 -4.77 13.19
N SER A 56 13.42 -4.74 14.41
CA SER A 56 13.53 -3.59 15.30
C SER A 56 14.96 -3.15 15.60
N SER A 57 15.88 -4.10 15.78
CA SER A 57 17.30 -3.80 15.99
C SER A 57 17.97 -3.22 14.74
N ILE A 58 17.56 -3.65 13.57
CA ILE A 58 18.09 -3.15 12.28
C ILE A 58 17.54 -1.76 12.00
N GLU A 59 16.24 -1.55 12.21
CA GLU A 59 15.60 -0.24 12.08
C GLU A 59 16.23 0.79 13.03
N GLN A 60 16.49 0.38 14.29
CA GLN A 60 17.17 1.26 15.24
C GLN A 60 18.60 1.57 14.79
N ARG A 61 19.36 0.56 14.34
CA ARG A 61 20.71 0.76 13.80
C ARG A 61 20.73 1.70 12.59
N LEU A 62 19.77 1.59 11.68
CA LEU A 62 19.63 2.49 10.53
C LEU A 62 19.39 3.93 11.00
N LYS A 63 18.49 4.14 11.96
CA LYS A 63 18.23 5.47 12.53
C LYS A 63 19.48 6.07 13.16
N ASP A 64 20.18 5.32 14.00
CA ASP A 64 21.36 5.80 14.73
C ASP A 64 22.55 6.05 13.79
N SER A 65 22.85 5.11 12.87
CA SER A 65 24.02 5.22 11.98
C SER A 65 23.86 6.29 10.90
N LEU A 66 22.62 6.60 10.50
CA LEU A 66 22.34 7.53 9.41
C LEU A 66 21.76 8.86 9.88
N GLY A 67 21.41 9.01 11.17
CA GLY A 67 20.76 10.20 11.70
C GLY A 67 19.34 10.38 11.18
N MET A 68 18.56 9.27 11.11
CA MET A 68 17.22 9.25 10.54
C MET A 68 16.14 9.51 11.57
N ALA A 69 15.04 10.15 11.16
CA ALA A 69 13.85 10.25 11.99
C ALA A 69 13.15 8.89 12.11
N GLU A 70 12.97 8.20 10.99
CA GLU A 70 12.31 6.91 10.93
C GLU A 70 12.99 5.96 9.94
N ALA A 71 12.95 4.67 10.24
CA ALA A 71 13.34 3.58 9.35
C ALA A 71 12.36 2.43 9.53
N HIS A 72 11.86 1.88 8.42
CA HIS A 72 10.91 0.77 8.40
C HIS A 72 11.36 -0.30 7.41
N LEU A 73 11.37 -1.55 7.85
CA LEU A 73 11.63 -2.71 7.02
C LEU A 73 10.32 -3.45 6.74
N ASN A 74 10.01 -3.64 5.47
CA ASN A 74 8.85 -4.42 5.04
C ASN A 74 9.29 -5.55 4.12
N VAL A 75 8.76 -6.75 4.35
CA VAL A 75 9.01 -7.93 3.51
C VAL A 75 7.78 -8.27 2.71
N VAL A 76 7.99 -8.56 1.44
CA VAL A 76 6.92 -8.93 0.50
C VAL A 76 7.37 -10.17 -0.28
N CYS A 77 6.48 -11.14 -0.43
CA CYS A 77 6.67 -12.26 -1.33
C CYS A 77 6.17 -11.90 -2.73
N CYS A 78 6.78 -12.30 -3.80
CA CYS A 78 8.13 -12.79 -3.97
C CYS A 78 8.68 -12.19 -5.28
N ASP A 79 9.99 -12.26 -5.51
CA ASP A 79 10.57 -11.91 -6.80
C ASP A 79 10.35 -13.01 -7.86
N ASP A 80 10.87 -12.81 -9.07
CA ASP A 80 10.73 -13.75 -10.19
C ASP A 80 11.37 -15.13 -9.91
N SER A 81 12.22 -15.26 -8.87
CA SER A 81 12.89 -16.49 -8.44
C SER A 81 12.27 -17.14 -7.20
N GLY A 82 11.17 -16.59 -6.68
CA GLY A 82 10.49 -17.05 -5.48
C GLY A 82 11.13 -16.58 -4.17
N LYS A 83 12.13 -15.69 -4.22
CA LYS A 83 12.78 -15.11 -3.05
C LYS A 83 12.06 -13.87 -2.56
N LEU A 84 12.31 -13.54 -1.29
CA LEU A 84 11.67 -12.41 -0.62
C LEU A 84 12.22 -11.06 -1.11
N ILE A 85 11.37 -10.06 -1.11
CA ILE A 85 11.71 -8.67 -1.42
C ILE A 85 11.71 -7.89 -0.11
N LEU A 86 12.86 -7.30 0.24
CA LEU A 86 13.00 -6.41 1.38
C LEU A 86 12.93 -4.96 0.91
N PHE A 87 11.91 -4.26 1.36
CA PHE A 87 11.76 -2.82 1.18
C PHE A 87 12.25 -2.08 2.41
N VAL A 88 13.18 -1.14 2.24
CA VAL A 88 13.79 -0.35 3.31
C VAL A 88 13.37 1.11 3.14
N GLY A 89 12.38 1.51 3.93
CA GLY A 89 11.86 2.88 3.98
C GLY A 89 12.66 3.72 4.98
N ILE A 90 13.10 4.90 4.54
CA ILE A 90 13.91 5.80 5.36
C ILE A 90 13.30 7.20 5.31
N GLN A 91 13.15 7.84 6.47
CA GLN A 91 12.76 9.23 6.56
C GLN A 91 13.86 10.05 7.20
N GLU A 92 14.50 10.91 6.42
CA GLU A 92 15.48 11.86 6.93
C GLU A 92 14.81 12.92 7.82
N ALA A 93 15.49 13.37 8.91
CA ALA A 93 14.93 14.29 9.90
C ALA A 93 14.37 15.61 9.32
N ALA A 94 14.89 16.07 8.19
CA ALA A 94 14.43 17.26 7.49
C ALA A 94 13.22 17.00 6.54
N ALA A 95 12.76 15.77 6.42
CA ALA A 95 11.63 15.44 5.55
C ALA A 95 10.29 15.88 6.18
N LYS A 96 9.33 16.27 5.32
CA LYS A 96 7.98 16.56 5.80
C LYS A 96 7.35 15.29 6.33
N HIS A 97 6.82 15.34 7.55
CA HIS A 97 6.01 14.28 8.10
C HIS A 97 4.65 14.22 7.41
N SER A 98 4.18 13.01 7.13
CA SER A 98 2.80 12.80 6.72
C SER A 98 1.88 13.25 7.86
N MET A 99 0.91 14.10 7.55
CA MET A 99 -0.06 14.53 8.56
C MET A 99 -1.17 13.49 8.64
N TYR A 100 -1.10 12.69 9.68
CA TYR A 100 -2.17 11.76 10.03
C TYR A 100 -3.18 12.42 10.98
N ARG A 101 -4.43 11.95 10.96
CA ARG A 101 -5.42 12.37 11.95
C ARG A 101 -5.01 11.83 13.33
N LYS A 102 -5.35 12.56 14.39
CA LYS A 102 -5.20 12.06 15.76
C LYS A 102 -6.09 10.84 15.98
N SER A 103 -5.61 9.88 16.77
CA SER A 103 -6.40 8.75 17.21
C SER A 103 -7.70 9.21 17.86
N PRO A 104 -8.83 8.62 17.50
CA PRO A 104 -10.07 8.76 18.25
C PRO A 104 -9.94 8.11 19.63
N ASN A 105 -10.87 8.43 20.53
CA ASN A 105 -10.78 8.01 21.95
C ASN A 105 -12.04 7.31 22.49
N TRP A 106 -12.98 6.92 21.61
CA TRP A 106 -14.19 6.23 22.06
C TRP A 106 -13.92 4.74 22.27
N ASN A 107 -14.41 4.23 23.40
CA ASN A 107 -14.39 2.80 23.72
C ASN A 107 -15.59 2.11 23.04
N ILE A 108 -15.51 1.94 21.71
CA ILE A 108 -16.56 1.34 20.90
C ILE A 108 -15.97 0.26 20.01
N PHE A 109 -16.68 -0.87 19.90
CA PHE A 109 -16.23 -2.07 19.22
C PHE A 109 -17.26 -2.54 18.18
N LEU A 110 -16.77 -3.27 17.20
CA LEU A 110 -17.63 -4.03 16.27
C LEU A 110 -18.25 -5.23 16.97
N PRO A 111 -19.42 -5.67 16.53
CA PRO A 111 -19.94 -6.99 16.88
C PRO A 111 -18.94 -8.10 16.57
N THR A 112 -18.86 -9.12 17.43
CA THR A 112 -17.86 -10.19 17.33
C THR A 112 -17.97 -11.02 16.05
N ASP A 113 -19.17 -11.17 15.49
CA ASP A 113 -19.39 -11.86 14.22
C ASP A 113 -18.67 -11.19 13.04
N ILE A 114 -18.47 -9.87 13.07
CA ILE A 114 -17.70 -9.12 12.06
C ILE A 114 -16.21 -9.36 12.26
N THR A 115 -15.70 -9.24 13.48
CA THR A 115 -14.26 -9.42 13.77
C THR A 115 -13.81 -10.85 13.54
N ASP A 116 -14.62 -11.84 13.92
CA ASP A 116 -14.36 -13.26 13.71
C ASP A 116 -14.34 -13.60 12.21
N ALA A 117 -15.30 -13.05 11.45
CA ALA A 117 -15.32 -13.22 10.00
C ALA A 117 -14.11 -12.57 9.32
N TYR A 118 -13.63 -11.39 9.82
CA TYR A 118 -12.45 -10.75 9.29
C TYR A 118 -11.16 -11.56 9.57
N ASN A 119 -11.03 -12.13 10.77
CA ASN A 119 -9.90 -12.99 11.11
C ASN A 119 -9.89 -14.26 10.24
N SER A 120 -11.03 -14.93 10.11
CA SER A 120 -11.16 -16.11 9.26
C SER A 120 -10.90 -15.81 7.76
N PHE A 121 -11.33 -14.64 7.30
CA PHE A 121 -10.97 -14.16 5.96
C PHE A 121 -9.45 -14.05 5.81
N PHE A 122 -8.77 -13.48 6.81
CA PHE A 122 -7.33 -13.25 6.74
C PHE A 122 -6.55 -14.56 6.72
N GLU A 123 -6.96 -15.56 7.48
CA GLU A 123 -6.40 -16.92 7.45
C GLU A 123 -6.58 -17.57 6.06
N ALA A 124 -7.80 -17.52 5.52
CA ALA A 124 -8.07 -18.06 4.19
C ALA A 124 -7.27 -17.34 3.10
N PHE A 125 -7.15 -16.00 3.20
CA PHE A 125 -6.36 -15.17 2.29
C PHE A 125 -4.88 -15.54 2.30
N GLN A 126 -4.28 -15.76 3.48
CA GLN A 126 -2.88 -16.17 3.60
C GLN A 126 -2.64 -17.53 2.91
N ILE A 127 -3.56 -18.49 3.10
CA ILE A 127 -3.50 -19.79 2.43
C ILE A 127 -3.63 -19.63 0.91
N ALA A 128 -4.53 -18.80 0.43
CA ALA A 128 -4.70 -18.54 -1.01
C ALA A 128 -3.43 -17.94 -1.64
N VAL A 129 -2.85 -16.93 -0.97
CA VAL A 129 -1.61 -16.28 -1.41
C VAL A 129 -0.45 -17.26 -1.44
N SER A 130 -0.29 -18.12 -0.43
CA SER A 130 0.77 -19.13 -0.40
C SER A 130 0.67 -20.15 -1.54
N LYS A 131 -0.56 -20.36 -2.08
CA LYS A 131 -0.82 -21.17 -3.26
C LYS A 131 -0.73 -20.40 -4.59
N GLY A 132 -0.40 -19.10 -4.54
CA GLY A 132 -0.35 -18.25 -5.73
C GLY A 132 -1.73 -17.85 -6.28
N ILE A 133 -2.84 -18.10 -5.55
CA ILE A 133 -4.20 -17.75 -5.98
C ILE A 133 -4.48 -16.31 -5.53
N VAL A 134 -4.07 -15.34 -6.38
CA VAL A 134 -4.17 -13.90 -6.09
C VAL A 134 -5.14 -13.15 -7.00
N GLY A 135 -5.86 -13.84 -7.87
CA GLY A 135 -6.86 -13.23 -8.76
C GLY A 135 -7.96 -12.52 -7.95
N ASP A 136 -8.33 -11.30 -8.37
CA ASP A 136 -9.27 -10.44 -7.65
C ASP A 136 -10.22 -9.73 -8.62
N ASP A 137 -11.52 -9.93 -8.46
CA ASP A 137 -12.56 -9.19 -9.18
C ASP A 137 -12.99 -7.96 -8.39
N ILE A 138 -12.65 -6.77 -8.92
CA ILE A 138 -13.04 -5.48 -8.35
C ILE A 138 -14.15 -4.79 -9.17
N SER A 139 -14.84 -5.52 -10.04
CA SER A 139 -15.80 -4.95 -10.99
C SER A 139 -16.99 -4.25 -10.33
N GLN A 140 -17.35 -4.64 -9.11
CA GLN A 140 -18.45 -4.06 -8.36
C GLN A 140 -18.01 -2.99 -7.33
N GLY A 141 -16.72 -2.55 -7.36
CA GLY A 141 -16.18 -1.57 -6.44
C GLY A 141 -15.88 -2.13 -5.05
N HIS A 142 -15.70 -3.43 -4.96
CA HIS A 142 -15.15 -4.18 -3.84
C HIS A 142 -14.44 -5.41 -4.38
N SER A 143 -13.62 -6.02 -3.54
CA SER A 143 -12.76 -7.14 -3.92
C SER A 143 -13.50 -8.46 -3.72
N LEU A 144 -13.47 -9.35 -4.72
CA LEU A 144 -13.90 -10.75 -4.61
C LEU A 144 -12.82 -11.63 -5.21
N MET A 145 -12.10 -12.36 -4.36
CA MET A 145 -10.98 -13.19 -4.79
C MET A 145 -11.43 -14.43 -5.57
N ALA A 146 -10.54 -14.94 -6.40
CA ALA A 146 -10.76 -16.19 -7.15
C ALA A 146 -10.76 -17.43 -6.23
N ASP A 147 -10.04 -17.38 -5.10
CA ASP A 147 -10.06 -18.42 -4.09
C ASP A 147 -11.43 -18.51 -3.39
N SER A 148 -12.03 -19.69 -3.39
CA SER A 148 -13.39 -19.90 -2.88
C SER A 148 -13.53 -19.70 -1.38
N ALA A 149 -12.52 -20.09 -0.59
CA ALA A 149 -12.56 -19.94 0.86
C ALA A 149 -12.45 -18.49 1.27
N THR A 150 -11.54 -17.74 0.63
CA THR A 150 -11.39 -16.30 0.82
C THR A 150 -12.65 -15.56 0.38
N ARG A 151 -13.19 -15.93 -0.80
CA ARG A 151 -14.39 -15.32 -1.36
C ARG A 151 -15.63 -15.53 -0.49
N PHE A 152 -15.78 -16.67 0.12
CA PHE A 152 -16.88 -16.96 1.06
C PHE A 152 -16.99 -15.89 2.15
N TRP A 153 -15.87 -15.51 2.76
CA TRP A 153 -15.85 -14.46 3.79
C TRP A 153 -16.10 -13.07 3.20
N GLN A 154 -15.59 -12.79 2.02
CA GLN A 154 -15.85 -11.51 1.33
C GLN A 154 -17.33 -11.34 0.98
N GLU A 155 -18.03 -12.42 0.62
CA GLU A 155 -19.48 -12.39 0.39
C GLU A 155 -20.26 -12.14 1.69
N ARG A 156 -19.80 -12.63 2.84
CA ARG A 156 -20.36 -12.26 4.14
C ARG A 156 -20.16 -10.77 4.46
N PHE A 157 -19.06 -10.16 4.04
CA PHE A 157 -18.86 -8.72 4.23
C PHE A 157 -19.90 -7.88 3.48
N LEU A 158 -20.43 -8.34 2.35
CA LEU A 158 -21.56 -7.69 1.68
C LEU A 158 -22.80 -7.64 2.59
N VAL A 159 -23.06 -8.72 3.33
CA VAL A 159 -24.18 -8.80 4.27
C VAL A 159 -23.96 -7.85 5.45
N PHE A 160 -22.78 -7.90 6.08
CA PHE A 160 -22.45 -7.02 7.19
C PHE A 160 -22.49 -5.54 6.80
N ALA A 161 -21.89 -5.18 5.66
CA ALA A 161 -21.88 -3.79 5.19
C ALA A 161 -23.30 -3.28 4.86
N ARG A 162 -24.22 -4.15 4.45
CA ARG A 162 -25.63 -3.79 4.23
C ARG A 162 -26.37 -3.55 5.53
N HIS A 163 -26.29 -4.47 6.48
CA HIS A 163 -27.13 -4.47 7.68
C HIS A 163 -26.51 -3.71 8.85
N GLN A 164 -25.20 -3.60 8.87
CA GLN A 164 -24.45 -3.02 10.00
C GLN A 164 -23.64 -1.78 9.60
N SER A 165 -24.01 -1.10 8.51
CA SER A 165 -23.30 0.07 7.99
C SER A 165 -23.12 1.18 9.05
N LYS A 166 -24.12 1.42 9.91
CA LYS A 166 -24.06 2.45 10.94
C LYS A 166 -22.95 2.17 11.94
N ILE A 167 -22.86 0.95 12.48
CA ILE A 167 -21.81 0.61 13.47
C ILE A 167 -20.43 0.59 12.83
N LEU A 168 -20.29 0.05 11.60
CA LEU A 168 -19.03 0.09 10.85
C LEU A 168 -18.51 1.52 10.69
N ARG A 169 -19.35 2.46 10.28
CA ARG A 169 -18.98 3.88 10.13
C ARG A 169 -18.65 4.53 11.48
N THR A 170 -19.40 4.21 12.52
CA THR A 170 -19.16 4.77 13.86
C THR A 170 -17.83 4.29 14.42
N VAL A 171 -17.53 2.99 14.34
CA VAL A 171 -16.26 2.40 14.79
C VAL A 171 -15.09 2.95 13.99
N LEU A 172 -15.19 3.01 12.65
CA LEU A 172 -14.16 3.55 11.77
C LEU A 172 -13.77 4.99 12.12
N ARG A 173 -14.76 5.80 12.49
CA ARG A 173 -14.54 7.21 12.81
C ARG A 173 -14.02 7.44 14.23
N ASN A 174 -14.46 6.64 15.21
CA ASN A 174 -14.39 7.03 16.61
C ASN A 174 -13.74 6.02 17.54
N SER A 175 -13.57 4.75 17.15
CA SER A 175 -12.96 3.76 18.04
C SER A 175 -11.51 4.11 18.37
N ALA A 176 -11.15 4.04 19.65
CA ALA A 176 -9.76 4.18 20.10
C ALA A 176 -8.88 3.01 19.64
N ASP A 177 -9.49 1.84 19.41
CA ASP A 177 -8.80 0.62 19.02
C ASP A 177 -8.51 0.61 17.51
N PRO A 178 -7.24 0.60 17.05
CA PRO A 178 -6.88 0.59 15.65
C PRO A 178 -7.28 -0.70 14.93
N GLU A 179 -7.32 -1.86 15.60
CA GLU A 179 -7.73 -3.13 15.01
C GLU A 179 -9.22 -3.10 14.63
N GLN A 180 -10.03 -2.48 15.49
CA GLN A 180 -11.45 -2.27 15.22
C GLN A 180 -11.65 -1.33 14.03
N ARG A 181 -10.88 -0.23 13.98
CA ARG A 181 -10.93 0.70 12.83
C ARG A 181 -10.45 0.03 11.53
N ALA A 182 -9.41 -0.79 11.60
CA ALA A 182 -8.88 -1.51 10.44
C ALA A 182 -9.90 -2.51 9.88
N THR A 183 -10.54 -3.29 10.75
CA THR A 183 -11.63 -4.21 10.38
C THR A 183 -12.80 -3.44 9.77
N ALA A 184 -13.23 -2.35 10.42
CA ALA A 184 -14.30 -1.49 9.91
C ALA A 184 -13.97 -0.91 8.52
N ALA A 185 -12.73 -0.43 8.30
CA ALA A 185 -12.27 0.09 7.02
C ALA A 185 -12.33 -0.96 5.90
N TYR A 186 -11.97 -2.20 6.22
CA TYR A 186 -12.02 -3.30 5.26
C TYR A 186 -13.48 -3.63 4.89
N VAL A 187 -14.31 -3.93 5.91
CA VAL A 187 -15.68 -4.43 5.72
C VAL A 187 -16.60 -3.38 5.09
N ILE A 188 -16.47 -2.10 5.48
CA ILE A 188 -17.33 -1.04 4.91
C ILE A 188 -17.10 -0.83 3.42
N GLY A 189 -15.93 -1.19 2.88
CA GLY A 189 -15.64 -1.19 1.46
C GLY A 189 -16.61 -2.04 0.62
N TYR A 190 -17.31 -2.99 1.26
CA TYR A 190 -18.30 -3.86 0.63
C TYR A 190 -19.73 -3.26 0.61
N ALA A 191 -19.96 -2.08 1.20
CA ALA A 191 -21.26 -1.42 1.16
C ALA A 191 -21.74 -1.20 -0.28
N SER A 192 -23.05 -1.37 -0.51
CA SER A 192 -23.67 -1.16 -1.83
C SER A 192 -23.63 0.31 -2.27
N ASP A 193 -23.89 1.24 -1.34
CA ASP A 193 -23.76 2.68 -1.58
C ASP A 193 -22.30 3.11 -1.39
N LYS A 194 -21.52 3.04 -2.47
CA LYS A 194 -20.12 3.45 -2.50
C LYS A 194 -19.91 4.94 -2.23
N ARG A 195 -20.89 5.78 -2.63
CA ARG A 195 -20.83 7.22 -2.41
C ARG A 195 -20.89 7.55 -0.93
N LEU A 196 -21.81 6.90 -0.20
CA LEU A 196 -21.99 7.11 1.24
C LEU A 196 -20.71 6.82 2.05
N VAL A 197 -19.95 5.78 1.66
CA VAL A 197 -18.79 5.32 2.44
C VAL A 197 -17.46 5.91 1.96
N THR A 198 -17.46 6.62 0.84
CA THR A 198 -16.22 7.20 0.29
C THR A 198 -15.57 8.20 1.24
N ASP A 199 -16.36 9.08 1.89
CA ASP A 199 -15.82 10.08 2.81
C ASP A 199 -15.28 9.44 4.10
N ASP A 200 -15.92 8.37 4.60
CA ASP A 200 -15.43 7.61 5.75
C ASP A 200 -14.08 6.94 5.44
N LEU A 201 -13.95 6.36 4.24
CA LEU A 201 -12.72 5.74 3.78
C LEU A 201 -11.62 6.78 3.49
N LEU A 202 -11.97 7.97 2.99
CA LEU A 202 -11.00 9.08 2.83
C LEU A 202 -10.47 9.57 4.18
N LEU A 203 -11.33 9.64 5.21
CA LEU A 203 -10.91 9.93 6.58
C LEU A 203 -9.99 8.84 7.13
N ALA A 204 -10.29 7.57 6.86
CA ALA A 204 -9.46 6.42 7.26
C ALA A 204 -8.12 6.37 6.50
N ALA A 205 -8.06 6.89 5.28
CA ALA A 205 -6.82 6.97 4.50
C ALA A 205 -5.78 7.93 5.10
N VAL A 206 -6.14 8.72 6.10
CA VAL A 206 -5.22 9.58 6.89
C VAL A 206 -5.17 9.17 8.36
N ASP A 207 -5.56 7.95 8.71
CA ASP A 207 -5.45 7.41 10.06
C ASP A 207 -3.98 7.29 10.49
N GLU A 208 -3.68 7.40 11.78
CA GLU A 208 -2.32 7.20 12.28
C GLU A 208 -1.86 5.73 12.15
N ASP A 209 -2.80 4.78 12.18
CA ASP A 209 -2.51 3.36 12.03
C ASP A 209 -2.36 2.96 10.56
N GLU A 210 -1.27 2.27 10.23
CA GLU A 210 -0.95 1.88 8.85
C GLU A 210 -1.91 0.84 8.27
N VAL A 211 -2.46 -0.06 9.11
CA VAL A 211 -3.39 -1.10 8.65
C VAL A 211 -4.74 -0.49 8.29
N VAL A 212 -5.18 0.50 9.07
CA VAL A 212 -6.39 1.30 8.76
C VAL A 212 -6.22 1.99 7.40
N ARG A 213 -5.08 2.69 7.19
CA ARG A 213 -4.79 3.36 5.90
C ARG A 213 -4.74 2.39 4.73
N ASN A 214 -4.07 1.24 4.93
CA ASN A 214 -3.95 0.19 3.92
C ASN A 214 -5.32 -0.33 3.48
N ASN A 215 -6.20 -0.66 4.44
CA ASN A 215 -7.53 -1.19 4.16
C ASN A 215 -8.43 -0.16 3.48
N ALA A 216 -8.39 1.09 3.96
CA ALA A 216 -9.12 2.20 3.35
C ALA A 216 -8.69 2.46 1.91
N ALA A 217 -7.39 2.52 1.65
CA ALA A 217 -6.85 2.76 0.31
C ALA A 217 -7.17 1.60 -0.65
N ARG A 218 -7.16 0.34 -0.17
CA ARG A 218 -7.58 -0.82 -0.96
C ARG A 218 -9.05 -0.71 -1.38
N ALA A 219 -9.94 -0.38 -0.45
CA ALA A 219 -11.36 -0.16 -0.74
C ALA A 219 -11.57 0.99 -1.73
N LEU A 220 -10.87 2.12 -1.51
CA LEU A 220 -10.96 3.29 -2.39
C LEU A 220 -10.43 3.02 -3.79
N ALA A 221 -9.43 2.17 -3.97
CA ALA A 221 -8.98 1.75 -5.30
C ALA A 221 -10.06 0.99 -6.07
N ALA A 222 -10.74 0.04 -5.42
CA ALA A 222 -11.85 -0.69 -6.04
C ALA A 222 -13.01 0.26 -6.39
N ILE A 223 -13.35 1.19 -5.48
CA ILE A 223 -14.38 2.23 -5.71
C ILE A 223 -13.97 3.16 -6.85
N ALA A 224 -12.70 3.60 -6.91
CA ALA A 224 -12.19 4.44 -8.00
C ALA A 224 -12.32 3.75 -9.36
N SER A 225 -11.99 2.45 -9.41
CA SER A 225 -12.14 1.64 -10.61
C SER A 225 -13.60 1.54 -11.06
N LEU A 226 -14.53 1.34 -10.13
CA LEU A 226 -15.97 1.36 -10.42
C LEU A 226 -16.44 2.73 -10.91
N ALA A 227 -16.05 3.82 -10.25
CA ALA A 227 -16.41 5.19 -10.61
C ALA A 227 -15.94 5.58 -12.02
N GLN A 228 -14.79 5.06 -12.46
CA GLN A 228 -14.34 5.27 -13.84
C GLN A 228 -15.20 4.54 -14.87
N ARG A 229 -15.63 3.31 -14.57
CA ARG A 229 -16.49 2.51 -15.46
C ARG A 229 -17.94 2.98 -15.46
N LYS A 230 -18.41 3.53 -14.35
CA LYS A 230 -19.79 4.02 -14.14
C LYS A 230 -19.81 5.50 -13.70
N PRO A 231 -19.49 6.45 -14.60
CA PRO A 231 -19.43 7.89 -14.24
C PRO A 231 -20.74 8.46 -13.66
N GLY A 232 -21.87 7.88 -14.02
CA GLY A 232 -23.19 8.28 -13.49
C GLY A 232 -23.39 8.06 -11.99
N LEU A 233 -22.47 7.34 -11.32
CA LEU A 233 -22.49 7.23 -9.86
C LEU A 233 -22.03 8.50 -9.15
N HIS A 234 -21.41 9.44 -9.87
CA HIS A 234 -20.92 10.73 -9.35
C HIS A 234 -20.02 10.59 -8.10
N ILE A 235 -19.22 9.52 -7.99
CA ILE A 235 -18.27 9.29 -6.89
C ILE A 235 -17.00 10.08 -7.18
N LYS A 236 -16.60 10.93 -6.22
CA LYS A 236 -15.37 11.72 -6.29
C LYS A 236 -14.42 11.24 -5.19
N ILE A 237 -13.20 10.86 -5.57
CA ILE A 237 -12.14 10.45 -4.62
C ILE A 237 -11.06 11.52 -4.65
N SER A 238 -10.80 12.15 -3.50
CA SER A 238 -9.73 13.12 -3.37
C SER A 238 -8.36 12.44 -3.56
N PRO A 239 -7.47 12.93 -4.42
CA PRO A 239 -6.12 12.39 -4.59
C PRO A 239 -5.17 12.80 -3.45
N THR A 240 -5.51 13.81 -2.65
CA THR A 240 -4.60 14.44 -1.68
C THR A 240 -4.01 13.47 -0.65
N PRO A 241 -4.78 12.58 0.02
CA PRO A 241 -4.19 11.61 0.94
C PRO A 241 -3.13 10.74 0.27
N PHE A 242 -3.42 10.28 -0.95
CA PHE A 242 -2.53 9.37 -1.70
C PHE A 242 -1.28 10.07 -2.25
N ILE A 243 -1.38 11.36 -2.63
CA ILE A 243 -0.20 12.16 -2.98
C ILE A 243 0.73 12.25 -1.76
N ASN A 244 0.20 12.55 -0.58
CA ASN A 244 0.99 12.65 0.64
C ASN A 244 1.64 11.32 1.04
N MET A 245 0.94 10.19 0.86
CA MET A 245 1.46 8.85 1.12
C MET A 245 2.67 8.47 0.25
N LEU A 246 2.88 9.08 -0.92
CA LEU A 246 4.03 8.77 -1.77
C LEU A 246 5.38 9.11 -1.13
N SER A 247 5.39 9.97 -0.11
CA SER A 247 6.59 10.33 0.67
C SER A 247 6.69 9.59 2.00
N SER A 248 5.74 8.72 2.35
CA SER A 248 5.75 7.95 3.60
C SER A 248 6.98 7.04 3.69
N PRO A 249 7.58 6.84 4.89
CA PRO A 249 8.59 5.82 5.12
C PRO A 249 7.99 4.40 5.18
N VAL A 250 6.67 4.28 5.26
CA VAL A 250 5.94 3.01 5.31
C VAL A 250 5.66 2.50 3.90
N TRP A 251 6.09 1.28 3.59
CA TRP A 251 5.94 0.70 2.24
C TRP A 251 4.48 0.52 1.83
N THR A 252 3.61 0.08 2.75
CA THR A 252 2.18 -0.14 2.48
C THR A 252 1.50 1.14 2.04
N ASP A 253 1.82 2.28 2.64
CA ASP A 253 1.29 3.60 2.25
C ASP A 253 1.65 3.90 0.79
N ARG A 254 2.93 3.80 0.42
CA ARG A 254 3.39 4.07 -0.95
C ARG A 254 2.75 3.13 -1.97
N ASN A 255 2.72 1.83 -1.67
CA ASN A 255 2.15 0.82 -2.54
C ASN A 255 0.66 1.06 -2.79
N LYS A 256 -0.11 1.35 -1.74
CA LYS A 256 -1.55 1.62 -1.86
C LYS A 256 -1.86 2.97 -2.50
N ALA A 257 -1.07 3.99 -2.20
CA ALA A 257 -1.16 5.27 -2.89
C ALA A 257 -0.96 5.12 -4.40
N LEU A 258 0.07 4.37 -4.82
CA LEU A 258 0.32 4.08 -6.23
C LEU A 258 -0.84 3.34 -6.90
N MET A 259 -1.48 2.40 -6.17
CA MET A 259 -2.64 1.67 -6.68
C MET A 259 -3.81 2.63 -6.97
N VAL A 260 -4.17 3.49 -6.02
CA VAL A 260 -5.26 4.47 -6.20
C VAL A 260 -4.90 5.50 -7.27
N LEU A 261 -3.72 6.10 -7.19
CA LEU A 261 -3.29 7.15 -8.12
C LEU A 261 -3.12 6.63 -9.55
N SER A 262 -2.71 5.37 -9.75
CA SER A 262 -2.65 4.78 -11.09
C SER A 262 -4.02 4.73 -11.76
N ILE A 263 -5.09 4.53 -10.98
CA ILE A 263 -6.47 4.60 -11.46
C ILE A 263 -6.87 6.06 -11.71
N LEU A 264 -6.71 6.96 -10.73
CA LEU A 264 -7.14 8.35 -10.85
C LEU A 264 -6.44 9.09 -12.00
N THR A 265 -5.19 8.77 -12.31
CA THR A 265 -4.45 9.40 -13.41
C THR A 265 -4.76 8.85 -14.81
N THR A 266 -5.60 7.83 -14.94
CA THR A 266 -5.94 7.22 -16.25
C THR A 266 -6.54 8.26 -17.22
N LYS A 267 -7.37 9.17 -16.74
CA LYS A 267 -7.96 10.26 -17.54
C LYS A 267 -7.01 11.42 -17.79
N ARG A 268 -5.78 11.37 -17.26
CA ARG A 268 -4.74 12.39 -17.43
C ARG A 268 -5.19 13.81 -17.04
N ASP A 269 -5.95 13.90 -15.94
CA ASP A 269 -6.34 15.20 -15.42
C ASP A 269 -5.10 16.08 -15.21
N ARG A 270 -5.10 17.27 -15.83
CA ARG A 270 -3.94 18.16 -15.86
C ARG A 270 -3.54 18.64 -14.47
N GLN A 271 -4.51 18.96 -13.62
CA GLN A 271 -4.21 19.47 -12.28
C GLN A 271 -3.59 18.39 -11.41
N LEU A 272 -4.11 17.17 -11.46
CA LEU A 272 -3.56 16.03 -10.73
C LEU A 272 -2.14 15.72 -11.19
N LEU A 273 -1.89 15.69 -12.51
CA LEU A 273 -0.54 15.43 -13.04
C LEU A 273 0.46 16.52 -12.67
N LEU A 274 0.04 17.79 -12.64
CA LEU A 274 0.85 18.90 -12.16
C LEU A 274 1.18 18.77 -10.66
N GLN A 275 0.20 18.46 -9.82
CA GLN A 275 0.42 18.25 -8.38
C GLN A 275 1.43 17.10 -8.14
N LEU A 276 1.31 15.99 -8.85
CA LEU A 276 2.25 14.86 -8.76
C LEU A 276 3.65 15.24 -9.21
N ARG A 277 3.76 16.03 -10.29
CA ARG A 277 5.04 16.53 -10.76
C ARG A 277 5.71 17.46 -9.74
N ASP A 278 4.96 18.40 -9.19
CA ASP A 278 5.52 19.47 -8.38
C ASP A 278 5.82 18.99 -6.94
N LYS A 279 5.06 18.03 -6.41
CA LYS A 279 5.21 17.56 -5.03
C LYS A 279 5.98 16.23 -4.90
N GLU A 280 5.74 15.28 -5.81
CA GLU A 280 6.15 13.89 -5.61
C GLU A 280 6.93 13.29 -6.79
N PHE A 281 7.45 14.12 -7.70
CA PHE A 281 8.20 13.64 -8.85
C PHE A 281 9.37 12.74 -8.44
N ARG A 282 10.11 13.13 -7.40
CA ARG A 282 11.25 12.35 -6.89
C ARG A 282 10.83 11.00 -6.34
N SER A 283 9.79 10.96 -5.51
CA SER A 283 9.24 9.71 -4.97
C SER A 283 8.76 8.78 -6.07
N LEU A 284 8.10 9.32 -7.11
CA LEU A 284 7.68 8.55 -8.27
C LEU A 284 8.86 7.98 -9.07
N VAL A 285 9.93 8.77 -9.28
CA VAL A 285 11.15 8.31 -9.96
C VAL A 285 11.81 7.19 -9.17
N GLU A 286 11.93 7.34 -7.86
CA GLU A 286 12.51 6.35 -6.95
C GLU A 286 11.77 5.02 -7.05
N MET A 287 10.44 5.02 -6.84
CA MET A 287 9.62 3.82 -6.89
C MET A 287 9.52 3.21 -8.30
N ALA A 288 9.52 4.03 -9.35
CA ALA A 288 9.54 3.54 -10.73
C ALA A 288 10.84 2.79 -11.09
N ARG A 289 11.92 3.00 -10.33
CA ARG A 289 13.22 2.31 -10.49
C ARG A 289 13.37 1.06 -9.64
N TRP A 290 12.43 0.74 -8.77
CA TRP A 290 12.52 -0.48 -7.97
C TRP A 290 12.78 -1.70 -8.83
N LYS A 291 13.60 -2.63 -8.33
CA LYS A 291 13.96 -3.86 -9.03
C LYS A 291 12.75 -4.78 -9.17
N SER A 292 11.89 -4.85 -8.16
CA SER A 292 10.62 -5.57 -8.21
C SER A 292 9.70 -4.94 -9.26
N LYS A 293 9.54 -5.63 -10.39
CA LYS A 293 8.79 -5.13 -11.55
C LYS A 293 7.32 -4.84 -11.21
N GLY A 294 6.67 -5.76 -10.49
CA GLY A 294 5.27 -5.62 -10.11
C GLY A 294 5.01 -4.38 -9.25
N HIS A 295 5.85 -4.15 -8.25
CA HIS A 295 5.71 -3.00 -7.35
C HIS A 295 6.14 -1.67 -7.99
N ALA A 296 7.08 -1.69 -8.92
CA ALA A 296 7.51 -0.51 -9.66
C ALA A 296 6.51 -0.05 -10.73
N PHE A 297 5.65 -0.95 -11.23
CA PHE A 297 4.85 -0.71 -12.43
C PHE A 297 3.87 0.46 -12.31
N ASN A 298 3.14 0.56 -11.20
CA ASN A 298 2.20 1.66 -10.98
C ASN A 298 2.91 3.02 -10.89
N ALA A 299 4.05 3.08 -10.18
CA ALA A 299 4.87 4.30 -10.13
C ALA A 299 5.36 4.70 -11.52
N PHE A 300 5.82 3.73 -12.31
CA PHE A 300 6.27 3.96 -13.68
C PHE A 300 5.13 4.47 -14.59
N LEU A 301 3.91 3.90 -14.47
CA LEU A 301 2.74 4.40 -15.21
C LEU A 301 2.42 5.86 -14.87
N ILE A 302 2.38 6.18 -13.57
CA ILE A 302 2.08 7.54 -13.11
C ILE A 302 3.17 8.52 -13.57
N LEU A 303 4.45 8.17 -13.37
CA LEU A 303 5.59 8.98 -13.82
C LEU A 303 5.56 9.21 -15.34
N GLY A 304 5.26 8.17 -16.10
CA GLY A 304 5.13 8.26 -17.56
C GLY A 304 4.01 9.20 -17.99
N ARG A 305 2.87 9.15 -17.31
CA ARG A 305 1.74 10.07 -17.54
C ARG A 305 2.11 11.51 -17.22
N VAL A 306 2.82 11.74 -16.12
CA VAL A 306 3.40 13.06 -15.75
C VAL A 306 4.36 13.54 -16.84
N GLY A 307 5.17 12.65 -17.40
CA GLY A 307 6.09 12.93 -18.52
C GLY A 307 5.42 13.05 -19.90
N GLY A 308 4.10 12.88 -20.00
CA GLY A 308 3.35 12.96 -21.26
C GLY A 308 3.46 11.69 -22.15
N VAL A 309 4.01 10.59 -21.65
CA VAL A 309 4.19 9.35 -22.43
C VAL A 309 2.85 8.59 -22.54
N PRO A 310 2.46 8.13 -23.74
CA PRO A 310 1.21 7.36 -23.91
C PRO A 310 1.22 6.02 -23.16
N ASP A 311 0.07 5.62 -22.58
CA ASP A 311 -0.06 4.37 -21.81
C ASP A 311 0.32 3.13 -22.61
N ARG A 312 0.08 3.12 -23.92
CA ARG A 312 0.48 2.01 -24.82
C ARG A 312 2.00 1.81 -24.83
N GLU A 313 2.77 2.90 -24.85
CA GLU A 313 4.23 2.84 -24.80
C GLU A 313 4.71 2.39 -23.42
N LEU A 314 4.12 2.96 -22.35
CA LEU A 314 4.43 2.57 -20.98
C LEU A 314 4.23 1.07 -20.74
N LYS A 315 3.08 0.51 -21.15
CA LYS A 315 2.79 -0.92 -21.01
C LYS A 315 3.78 -1.80 -21.80
N LYS A 316 4.23 -1.33 -22.96
CA LYS A 316 5.19 -2.07 -23.81
C LYS A 316 6.57 -2.22 -23.16
N VAL A 317 7.02 -1.20 -22.41
CA VAL A 317 8.39 -1.19 -21.86
C VAL A 317 8.47 -1.41 -20.37
N GLY A 318 7.37 -1.25 -19.61
CA GLY A 318 7.37 -1.23 -18.15
C GLY A 318 7.92 -2.50 -17.48
N TRP A 319 7.75 -3.65 -18.12
CA TRP A 319 8.24 -4.94 -17.62
C TRP A 319 9.70 -5.26 -17.99
N ASN A 320 10.31 -4.46 -18.87
CA ASN A 320 11.72 -4.60 -19.26
C ASN A 320 12.55 -3.56 -18.50
N LEU A 321 13.31 -3.99 -17.50
CA LEU A 321 14.05 -3.10 -16.60
C LEU A 321 14.99 -2.12 -17.33
N PRO A 322 15.85 -2.53 -18.29
CA PRO A 322 16.70 -1.60 -19.02
C PRO A 322 15.92 -0.55 -19.81
N ARG A 323 14.87 -0.95 -20.56
CA ARG A 323 14.04 -0.03 -21.34
C ARG A 323 13.23 0.91 -20.46
N ARG A 324 12.71 0.41 -19.33
CA ARG A 324 12.02 1.19 -18.31
C ARG A 324 12.93 2.28 -17.76
N ASN A 325 14.16 1.93 -17.35
CA ASN A 325 15.12 2.89 -16.81
C ASN A 325 15.53 3.94 -17.85
N ALA A 326 15.78 3.55 -19.10
CA ALA A 326 16.08 4.49 -20.18
C ALA A 326 14.94 5.50 -20.44
N LEU A 327 13.67 5.07 -20.33
CA LEU A 327 12.53 5.97 -20.46
C LEU A 327 12.40 6.87 -19.25
N ILE A 328 12.64 6.37 -18.02
CA ILE A 328 12.68 7.21 -16.81
C ILE A 328 13.74 8.29 -16.95
N ASP A 329 14.94 7.98 -17.45
CA ASP A 329 16.02 8.97 -17.64
C ASP A 329 15.61 10.08 -18.62
N LYS A 330 14.91 9.75 -19.71
CA LYS A 330 14.36 10.74 -20.65
C LYS A 330 13.35 11.67 -19.95
N ILE A 331 12.44 11.12 -19.14
CA ILE A 331 11.43 11.90 -18.41
C ILE A 331 12.10 12.81 -17.40
N VAL A 332 13.09 12.31 -16.64
CA VAL A 332 13.84 13.09 -15.64
C VAL A 332 14.59 14.25 -16.33
N LYS A 333 15.27 13.99 -17.46
CA LYS A 333 15.98 15.02 -18.23
C LYS A 333 15.03 16.09 -18.77
N ALA A 334 13.87 15.69 -19.26
CA ALA A 334 12.85 16.63 -19.77
C ALA A 334 12.26 17.51 -18.65
N ASN A 335 12.06 16.94 -17.45
CA ASN A 335 11.51 17.67 -16.30
C ASN A 335 12.48 18.72 -15.72
N ARG A 336 13.80 18.50 -15.82
CA ARG A 336 14.82 19.48 -15.38
C ARG A 336 14.90 20.73 -16.25
N ARG A 337 14.32 20.72 -17.46
CA ARG A 337 14.36 21.83 -18.43
C ARG A 337 13.10 22.70 -18.36
N LYS A 338 12.12 22.32 -17.58
CA LYS A 338 10.89 23.07 -17.31
C LYS A 338 10.94 23.78 -15.95
#